data_174181ffa2c3b668ca62ac6de19e320a
#
_entry.id   174181ffa2c3b668ca62ac6de19e320a
#
_cell.length_a   1.000
_cell.length_b   1.000
_cell.length_c   1.000
_cell.angle_alpha   90.00
_cell.angle_beta   90.00
_cell.angle_gamma   90.00
#
_symmetry.space_group_name_H-M   'P 1'
#
loop_
_entity.id
_entity.type
_entity.pdbx_description
1 polymer ?
#
loop_
_entity_poly.entity_id
_entity_poly.type
_entity_poly.pdbx_seq_one_letter_code
_entity_poly.pdbx_strand_id
1 'polypeptide(L)'
;MRKSIIFSIFKKEMLDLIRDKKTLFMMIVLPIIMYPLIFILFTSIMMMSLKNLSEKELPIAFNKQPNESVMAKILEGKEHEGKLKIVDVKDYNKALEEREITAYIEILEEKEQIYYKIYMNSSVDDSMESTGRIKDLLEEYKD
;
A
#
# COMPACT_ATOMS: atom_id res chain seq x y z
N MET A 1 -61.48 -7.28 9.52
CA MET A 1 -61.66 -6.02 8.78
C MET A 1 -60.42 -5.17 8.61
N ARG A 2 -59.48 -5.11 9.58
CA ARG A 2 -58.23 -4.29 9.43
C ARG A 2 -57.24 -4.74 8.33
N LYS A 3 -57.13 -6.04 8.07
CA LYS A 3 -56.16 -6.57 7.06
C LYS A 3 -56.54 -6.17 5.61
N SER A 4 -57.82 -6.10 5.28
CA SER A 4 -58.30 -5.69 3.95
C SER A 4 -57.99 -4.21 3.67
N ILE A 5 -58.14 -3.35 4.67
CA ILE A 5 -57.88 -1.92 4.54
C ILE A 5 -56.36 -1.68 4.32
N ILE A 6 -55.51 -2.36 5.11
CA ILE A 6 -54.04 -2.28 4.98
C ILE A 6 -53.62 -2.74 3.59
N PHE A 7 -54.15 -3.82 3.08
CA PHE A 7 -53.83 -4.33 1.75
C PHE A 7 -54.27 -3.37 0.65
N SER A 8 -55.42 -2.71 0.79
CA SER A 8 -55.91 -1.73 -0.18
C SER A 8 -55.03 -0.47 -0.20
N ILE A 9 -54.58 -0.01 0.97
CA ILE A 9 -53.65 1.12 1.06
C ILE A 9 -52.32 0.74 0.45
N PHE A 10 -51.76 -0.42 0.79
CA PHE A 10 -50.52 -0.92 0.24
C PHE A 10 -50.56 -1.03 -1.32
N LYS A 11 -51.67 -1.59 -1.84
CA LYS A 11 -51.84 -1.70 -3.29
C LYS A 11 -51.88 -0.33 -3.98
N LYS A 12 -52.53 0.65 -3.36
CA LYS A 12 -52.57 2.02 -3.88
C LYS A 12 -51.21 2.65 -3.90
N GLU A 13 -50.47 2.63 -2.79
CA GLU A 13 -49.11 3.16 -2.66
C GLU A 13 -48.13 2.50 -3.66
N MET A 14 -48.26 1.18 -3.83
CA MET A 14 -47.45 0.43 -4.79
C MET A 14 -47.72 0.85 -6.24
N LEU A 15 -49.01 1.07 -6.59
CA LEU A 15 -49.38 1.54 -7.92
C LEU A 15 -48.88 2.97 -8.20
N ASP A 16 -48.94 3.83 -7.19
CA ASP A 16 -48.45 5.21 -7.27
C ASP A 16 -46.91 5.23 -7.47
N LEU A 17 -46.17 4.38 -6.74
CA LEU A 17 -44.72 4.19 -6.92
C LEU A 17 -44.38 3.70 -8.32
N ILE A 18 -45.08 2.69 -8.84
CA ILE A 18 -44.86 2.15 -10.19
C ILE A 18 -45.20 3.18 -11.27
N ARG A 19 -46.18 4.04 -11.02
CA ARG A 19 -46.57 5.12 -11.94
C ARG A 19 -45.56 6.24 -12.02
N ASP A 20 -44.84 6.51 -10.91
CA ASP A 20 -43.73 7.48 -10.90
C ASP A 20 -42.44 6.86 -11.44
N LYS A 21 -42.35 6.80 -12.76
CA LYS A 21 -41.19 6.25 -13.47
C LYS A 21 -39.88 6.94 -13.12
N LYS A 22 -39.92 8.21 -12.76
CA LYS A 22 -38.71 9.00 -12.41
C LYS A 22 -38.15 8.55 -11.07
N THR A 23 -38.99 8.41 -10.05
CA THR A 23 -38.58 7.93 -8.74
C THR A 23 -38.10 6.48 -8.80
N LEU A 24 -38.79 5.64 -9.57
CA LEU A 24 -38.43 4.24 -9.76
C LEU A 24 -37.09 4.09 -10.48
N PHE A 25 -36.82 4.91 -11.48
CA PHE A 25 -35.53 4.99 -12.16
C PHE A 25 -34.42 5.39 -11.18
N MET A 26 -34.62 6.45 -10.41
CA MET A 26 -33.62 6.91 -9.43
C MET A 26 -33.36 5.89 -8.31
N MET A 27 -34.39 5.17 -7.85
CA MET A 27 -34.27 4.22 -6.76
C MET A 27 -33.61 2.90 -7.18
N ILE A 28 -33.85 2.42 -8.39
CA ILE A 28 -33.43 1.09 -8.84
C ILE A 28 -32.30 1.18 -9.87
N VAL A 29 -32.51 1.93 -10.94
CA VAL A 29 -31.59 1.93 -12.08
C VAL A 29 -30.32 2.70 -11.75
N LEU A 30 -30.43 3.82 -11.05
CA LEU A 30 -29.27 4.63 -10.70
C LEU A 30 -28.26 3.86 -9.83
N PRO A 31 -28.66 3.20 -8.72
CA PRO A 31 -27.70 2.39 -7.94
C PRO A 31 -27.09 1.25 -8.73
N ILE A 32 -27.89 0.55 -9.57
CA ILE A 32 -27.39 -0.57 -10.38
C ILE A 32 -26.30 -0.13 -11.34
N ILE A 33 -26.38 1.08 -11.88
CA ILE A 33 -25.36 1.63 -12.78
C ILE A 33 -24.19 2.21 -11.98
N MET A 34 -24.47 2.90 -10.88
CA MET A 34 -23.45 3.58 -10.09
C MET A 34 -22.49 2.63 -9.38
N TYR A 35 -22.97 1.49 -8.85
CA TYR A 35 -22.09 0.55 -8.15
C TYR A 35 -20.99 -0.04 -9.05
N PRO A 36 -21.28 -0.57 -10.25
CA PRO A 36 -20.22 -1.02 -11.15
C PRO A 36 -19.26 0.10 -11.55
N LEU A 37 -19.78 1.30 -11.78
CA LEU A 37 -18.96 2.44 -12.18
C LEU A 37 -18.00 2.86 -11.08
N ILE A 38 -18.48 2.95 -9.83
CA ILE A 38 -17.64 3.23 -8.65
C ILE A 38 -16.59 2.13 -8.46
N PHE A 39 -17.00 0.86 -8.64
CA PHE A 39 -16.08 -0.27 -8.51
C PHE A 39 -14.94 -0.22 -9.54
N ILE A 40 -15.25 0.08 -10.80
CA ILE A 40 -14.25 0.23 -11.86
C ILE A 40 -13.32 1.41 -11.58
N LEU A 41 -13.84 2.54 -11.12
CA LEU A 41 -13.02 3.70 -10.74
C LEU A 41 -12.08 3.34 -9.58
N PHE A 42 -12.60 2.69 -8.53
CA PHE A 42 -11.82 2.30 -7.37
C PHE A 42 -10.69 1.32 -7.73
N THR A 43 -11.01 0.30 -8.52
CA THR A 43 -9.99 -0.68 -8.97
C THR A 43 -8.93 -0.03 -9.85
N SER A 44 -9.30 0.92 -10.71
CA SER A 44 -8.37 1.65 -11.57
C SER A 44 -7.40 2.51 -10.74
N ILE A 45 -7.90 3.23 -9.73
CA ILE A 45 -7.07 4.02 -8.82
C ILE A 45 -6.14 3.11 -8.02
N MET A 46 -6.65 1.98 -7.53
CA MET A 46 -5.85 1.03 -6.76
C MET A 46 -4.73 0.41 -7.61
N MET A 47 -5.01 0.01 -8.85
CA MET A 47 -3.99 -0.50 -9.77
C MET A 47 -2.92 0.54 -10.08
N MET A 48 -3.30 1.80 -10.27
CA MET A 48 -2.35 2.89 -10.51
C MET A 48 -1.45 3.14 -9.31
N SER A 49 -2.00 3.07 -8.09
CA SER A 49 -1.23 3.19 -6.85
C SER A 49 -0.24 2.05 -6.67
N LEU A 50 -0.67 0.81 -6.93
CA LEU A 50 0.21 -0.38 -6.86
C LEU A 50 1.36 -0.29 -7.88
N LYS A 51 1.07 0.16 -9.10
CA LYS A 51 2.09 0.34 -10.12
C LYS A 51 3.12 1.40 -9.71
N ASN A 52 2.68 2.52 -9.17
CA ASN A 52 3.58 3.57 -8.69
C ASN A 52 4.47 3.07 -7.54
N LEU A 53 3.94 2.22 -6.64
CA LEU A 53 4.72 1.60 -5.56
C LEU A 53 5.76 0.63 -6.11
N SER A 54 5.43 -0.20 -7.10
CA SER A 54 6.35 -1.18 -7.67
C SER A 54 7.50 -0.55 -8.48
N GLU A 55 7.28 0.64 -9.05
CA GLU A 55 8.29 1.38 -9.82
C GLU A 55 9.14 2.32 -8.95
N LYS A 56 8.78 2.49 -7.67
CA LYS A 56 9.47 3.39 -6.75
C LYS A 56 10.82 2.83 -6.34
N GLU A 57 11.89 3.59 -6.58
CA GLU A 57 13.21 3.27 -6.05
C GLU A 57 13.35 3.82 -4.63
N LEU A 58 13.70 2.95 -3.69
CA LEU A 58 13.96 3.31 -2.30
C LEU A 58 15.48 3.30 -2.08
N PRO A 59 16.14 4.47 -2.10
CA PRO A 59 17.58 4.56 -1.92
C PRO A 59 17.95 4.23 -0.47
N ILE A 60 18.84 3.25 -0.30
CA ILE A 60 19.37 2.81 1.00
C ILE A 60 20.90 2.86 0.98
N ALA A 61 21.51 3.06 2.13
CA ALA A 61 22.95 3.07 2.26
C ALA A 61 23.44 2.14 3.37
N PHE A 62 24.65 1.63 3.20
CA PHE A 62 25.33 0.76 4.16
C PHE A 62 26.67 1.34 4.57
N ASN A 63 27.12 1.05 5.80
CA ASN A 63 28.48 1.39 6.24
C ASN A 63 29.55 0.50 5.58
N LYS A 64 29.20 -0.76 5.29
CA LYS A 64 30.06 -1.76 4.63
C LYS A 64 29.25 -2.51 3.58
N GLN A 65 29.89 -3.09 2.58
CA GLN A 65 29.22 -3.95 1.61
C GLN A 65 28.58 -5.16 2.31
N PRO A 66 27.27 -5.39 2.16
CA PRO A 66 26.61 -6.57 2.70
C PRO A 66 27.10 -7.85 2.00
N ASN A 67 26.85 -9.00 2.63
CA ASN A 67 27.19 -10.31 2.05
C ASN A 67 26.50 -10.51 0.70
N GLU A 68 27.12 -11.33 -0.20
CA GLU A 68 26.59 -11.58 -1.55
C GLU A 68 25.13 -12.06 -1.54
N SER A 69 24.75 -12.89 -0.58
CA SER A 69 23.38 -13.42 -0.46
C SER A 69 22.36 -12.34 -0.09
N VAL A 70 22.71 -11.43 0.82
CA VAL A 70 21.87 -10.27 1.18
C VAL A 70 21.80 -9.30 -0.01
N MET A 71 22.91 -9.08 -0.69
CA MET A 71 22.98 -8.24 -1.88
C MET A 71 22.08 -8.77 -3.01
N ALA A 72 22.12 -10.08 -3.28
CA ALA A 72 21.30 -10.71 -4.31
C ALA A 72 19.81 -10.51 -4.05
N LYS A 73 19.34 -10.71 -2.82
CA LYS A 73 17.93 -10.51 -2.43
C LYS A 73 17.48 -9.04 -2.49
N ILE A 74 18.37 -8.11 -2.13
CA ILE A 74 18.09 -6.67 -2.28
C ILE A 74 17.87 -6.32 -3.75
N LEU A 75 18.66 -6.91 -4.65
CA LEU A 75 18.59 -6.67 -6.09
C LEU A 75 17.43 -7.39 -6.77
N GLU A 76 17.04 -8.58 -6.27
CA GLU A 76 15.92 -9.36 -6.82
C GLU A 76 14.56 -8.67 -6.66
N GLY A 77 14.34 -7.93 -5.57
CA GLY A 77 13.11 -7.17 -5.26
C GLY A 77 11.82 -7.96 -5.49
N LYS A 78 10.81 -7.83 -4.65
CA LYS A 78 9.48 -8.44 -4.88
C LYS A 78 8.72 -7.65 -5.94
N GLU A 79 8.03 -8.33 -6.85
CA GLU A 79 7.34 -7.77 -8.04
C GLU A 79 6.35 -6.63 -7.78
N HIS A 80 5.86 -6.46 -6.54
CA HIS A 80 4.81 -5.49 -6.20
C HIS A 80 5.23 -4.44 -5.16
N GLU A 81 6.49 -4.43 -4.79
CA GLU A 81 7.05 -3.48 -3.81
C GLU A 81 8.18 -2.69 -4.48
N GLY A 82 8.34 -1.40 -4.17
CA GLY A 82 9.41 -0.56 -4.72
C GLY A 82 10.80 -1.22 -4.61
N LYS A 83 11.70 -0.90 -5.50
CA LYS A 83 13.04 -1.50 -5.56
C LYS A 83 13.99 -0.82 -4.57
N LEU A 84 14.67 -1.62 -3.73
CA LEU A 84 15.76 -1.11 -2.91
C LEU A 84 16.97 -0.80 -3.80
N LYS A 85 17.50 0.41 -3.70
CA LYS A 85 18.66 0.86 -4.47
C LYS A 85 19.78 1.25 -3.52
N ILE A 86 20.92 0.60 -3.63
CA ILE A 86 22.07 0.90 -2.78
C ILE A 86 22.76 2.16 -3.32
N VAL A 87 22.97 3.12 -2.41
CA VAL A 87 23.63 4.40 -2.70
C VAL A 87 24.76 4.59 -1.69
N ASP A 88 25.86 5.16 -2.13
CA ASP A 88 26.97 5.52 -1.25
C ASP A 88 26.78 6.96 -0.74
N VAL A 89 26.87 7.16 0.57
CA VAL A 89 26.71 8.45 1.22
C VAL A 89 27.86 8.72 2.20
N LYS A 90 28.31 9.96 2.25
CA LYS A 90 29.39 10.37 3.17
C LYS A 90 28.87 10.67 4.58
N ASP A 91 27.71 11.27 4.67
CA ASP A 91 27.05 11.64 5.94
C ASP A 91 25.59 11.15 5.90
N TYR A 92 25.34 10.06 6.60
CA TYR A 92 24.03 9.41 6.61
C TYR A 92 22.97 10.23 7.34
N ASN A 93 23.33 11.02 8.37
CA ASN A 93 22.37 11.84 9.09
C ASN A 93 21.81 12.93 8.18
N LYS A 94 22.69 13.61 7.47
CA LYS A 94 22.32 14.64 6.51
C LYS A 94 21.53 14.06 5.35
N ALA A 95 21.97 12.92 4.81
CA ALA A 95 21.28 12.25 3.71
C ALA A 95 19.86 11.75 4.10
N LEU A 96 19.64 11.34 5.36
CA LEU A 96 18.30 11.02 5.86
C LEU A 96 17.42 12.26 6.05
N GLU A 97 17.98 13.38 6.53
CA GLU A 97 17.26 14.64 6.69
C GLU A 97 16.86 15.25 5.34
N GLU A 98 17.79 15.26 4.37
CA GLU A 98 17.57 15.78 3.02
C GLU A 98 16.79 14.79 2.12
N ARG A 99 16.43 13.62 2.62
CA ARG A 99 15.70 12.56 1.91
C ARG A 99 16.44 11.99 0.68
N GLU A 100 17.76 12.08 0.68
CA GLU A 100 18.61 11.45 -0.33
C GLU A 100 18.59 9.91 -0.18
N ILE A 101 18.47 9.43 1.08
CA ILE A 101 18.30 8.01 1.40
C ILE A 101 17.07 7.80 2.29
N THR A 102 16.45 6.64 2.17
CA THR A 102 15.29 6.25 2.98
C THR A 102 15.67 5.49 4.24
N ALA A 103 16.78 4.76 4.21
CA ALA A 103 17.33 4.07 5.37
C ALA A 103 18.86 3.95 5.26
N TYR A 104 19.50 3.91 6.44
CA TYR A 104 20.92 3.62 6.57
C TYR A 104 21.12 2.40 7.46
N ILE A 105 21.90 1.43 6.97
CA ILE A 105 22.13 0.15 7.64
C ILE A 105 23.58 0.06 8.09
N GLU A 106 23.78 0.00 9.38
CA GLU A 106 25.07 -0.21 9.99
C GLU A 106 25.28 -1.68 10.34
N ILE A 107 26.26 -2.30 9.71
CA ILE A 107 26.66 -3.69 9.95
C ILE A 107 27.73 -3.70 11.04
N LEU A 108 27.43 -4.32 12.17
CA LEU A 108 28.30 -4.47 13.33
C LEU A 108 28.66 -5.95 13.48
N GLU A 109 29.92 -6.23 13.65
CA GLU A 109 30.43 -7.59 13.88
C GLU A 109 30.99 -7.66 15.32
N GLU A 110 30.29 -8.40 16.20
CA GLU A 110 30.72 -8.63 17.57
C GLU A 110 30.73 -10.12 17.88
N LYS A 111 31.87 -10.65 18.33
CA LYS A 111 32.04 -12.04 18.82
C LYS A 111 31.45 -13.11 17.89
N GLU A 112 31.76 -13.04 16.59
CA GLU A 112 31.28 -13.95 15.54
C GLU A 112 29.77 -13.83 15.22
N GLN A 113 29.10 -12.80 15.75
CA GLN A 113 27.72 -12.49 15.41
C GLN A 113 27.63 -11.18 14.64
N ILE A 114 26.77 -11.15 13.62
CA ILE A 114 26.52 -9.96 12.82
C ILE A 114 25.22 -9.31 13.28
N TYR A 115 25.30 -8.03 13.62
CA TYR A 115 24.16 -7.20 14.00
C TYR A 115 23.91 -6.13 12.97
N TYR A 116 22.64 -5.93 12.64
CA TYR A 116 22.21 -4.87 11.72
C TYR A 116 21.49 -3.78 12.52
N LYS A 117 22.00 -2.57 12.48
CA LYS A 117 21.37 -1.40 13.09
C LYS A 117 20.84 -0.51 12.00
N ILE A 118 19.53 -0.29 11.99
CA ILE A 118 18.84 0.45 10.93
C ILE A 118 18.48 1.84 11.46
N TYR A 119 18.93 2.86 10.78
CA TYR A 119 18.57 4.26 11.01
C TYR A 119 17.61 4.71 9.95
N MET A 120 16.54 5.38 10.35
CA MET A 120 15.50 5.87 9.45
C MET A 120 14.95 7.21 9.91
N ASN A 121 14.34 7.96 9.00
CA ASN A 121 13.55 9.14 9.36
C ASN A 121 12.08 8.71 9.55
N SER A 122 11.64 8.60 10.82
CA SER A 122 10.29 8.14 11.17
C SER A 122 9.15 9.06 10.72
N SER A 123 9.47 10.26 10.23
CA SER A 123 8.50 11.22 9.70
C SER A 123 8.22 11.03 8.21
N VAL A 124 8.85 10.04 7.56
CA VAL A 124 8.75 9.79 6.13
C VAL A 124 8.25 8.37 5.88
N ASP A 125 7.14 8.23 5.17
CA ASP A 125 6.52 6.93 4.86
C ASP A 125 7.49 6.00 4.12
N ASP A 126 8.27 6.52 3.17
CA ASP A 126 9.27 5.78 2.40
C ASP A 126 10.36 5.17 3.29
N SER A 127 10.73 5.86 4.36
CA SER A 127 11.71 5.37 5.34
C SER A 127 11.15 4.23 6.18
N MET A 128 9.87 4.27 6.53
CA MET A 128 9.20 3.17 7.22
C MET A 128 9.05 1.96 6.32
N GLU A 129 8.67 2.16 5.06
CA GLU A 129 8.52 1.10 4.07
C GLU A 129 9.86 0.39 3.82
N SER A 130 10.93 1.14 3.51
CA SER A 130 12.26 0.57 3.27
C SER A 130 12.79 -0.19 4.48
N THR A 131 12.58 0.34 5.70
CA THR A 131 12.99 -0.31 6.94
C THR A 131 12.24 -1.61 7.20
N GLY A 132 10.92 -1.64 6.95
CA GLY A 132 10.11 -2.85 7.05
C GLY A 132 10.64 -3.95 6.14
N ARG A 133 10.89 -3.63 4.89
CA ARG A 133 11.43 -4.56 3.89
C ARG A 133 12.83 -5.08 4.24
N ILE A 134 13.71 -4.21 4.73
CA ILE A 134 15.05 -4.61 5.18
C ILE A 134 14.94 -5.57 6.37
N LYS A 135 14.05 -5.30 7.32
CA LYS A 135 13.83 -6.21 8.45
C LYS A 135 13.36 -7.57 8.00
N ASP A 136 12.36 -7.63 7.13
CA ASP A 136 11.84 -8.89 6.59
C ASP A 136 12.94 -9.70 5.87
N LEU A 137 13.76 -9.03 5.08
CA LEU A 137 14.92 -9.64 4.41
C LEU A 137 15.96 -10.17 5.41
N LEU A 138 16.24 -9.45 6.49
CA LEU A 138 17.23 -9.84 7.49
C LEU A 138 16.71 -10.90 8.45
N GLU A 139 15.40 -10.94 8.76
CA GLU A 139 14.80 -11.98 9.59
C GLU A 139 14.80 -13.34 8.88
N GLU A 140 14.64 -13.38 7.57
CA GLU A 140 14.77 -14.60 6.77
C GLU A 140 16.18 -15.22 6.81
N TYR A 141 17.19 -14.45 7.25
CA TYR A 141 18.58 -14.90 7.42
C TYR A 141 18.91 -15.40 8.81
N LYS A 142 18.00 -15.33 9.75
CA LYS A 142 18.26 -15.67 11.14
C LYS A 142 18.06 -17.16 11.46
N ASP A 143 17.49 -17.90 10.50
CA ASP A 143 17.35 -19.35 10.52
C ASP A 143 18.47 -20.02 9.66
#